data_72a9dcfa2c1f2ca2f6861dd9058a715b
#
_entry.id   72a9dcfa2c1f2ca2f6861dd9058a715b
#
_cell.length_a   1.000
_cell.length_b   1.000
_cell.length_c   1.000
_cell.angle_alpha   90.00
_cell.angle_beta   90.00
_cell.angle_gamma   90.00
#
_symmetry.space_group_name_H-M   'P 1'
#
loop_
_entity.id
_entity.type
_entity.pdbx_description
1 polymer ?
#
loop_
_entity_poly.entity_id
_entity_poly.type
_entity_poly.pdbx_seq_one_letter_code
_entity_poly.pdbx_strand_id
1 'polypeptide(L)'
;LGYGLLTLFVVSIVIFSAIEFLQGDFTQAILGQLATPETIAAFRKELGLDQSAFTRYINWIGGVLQGDFGSSFSGRGQLTSGTGGVGRSREVADLIAPRLWNTLFLAGLTALIAVPLSLFLGITSALYRNSLYDRTVNVTSLTTISFPEFFVAYILILIFGSLWPVLPTLANVDDTTPFSERLWRSALPAMTLTLVIIAHMMRMTRAAIINLLASPYIQMAVLSGASRSEVIVKHALPNAWAPIATVIAFNLAYLVVGVVVV
;
A
#
# COMPACT_ATOMS: atom_id res chain seq x y z
N LEU A 1 -1.85 -4.84 -19.34
CA LEU A 1 -2.27 -3.43 -19.27
C LEU A 1 -3.77 -3.28 -19.55
N GLY A 2 -4.33 -3.82 -20.66
CA GLY A 2 -5.75 -3.68 -21.02
C GLY A 2 -6.71 -4.16 -19.92
N TYR A 3 -6.49 -5.33 -19.36
CA TYR A 3 -7.31 -5.83 -18.24
C TYR A 3 -7.21 -4.95 -16.99
N GLY A 4 -6.04 -4.38 -16.69
CA GLY A 4 -5.88 -3.46 -15.57
C GLY A 4 -6.68 -2.17 -15.75
N LEU A 5 -6.65 -1.57 -16.94
CA LEU A 5 -7.45 -0.39 -17.26
C LEU A 5 -8.96 -0.70 -17.20
N LEU A 6 -9.37 -1.85 -17.74
CA LEU A 6 -10.76 -2.29 -17.64
C LEU A 6 -11.21 -2.47 -16.19
N THR A 7 -10.37 -3.06 -15.35
CA THR A 7 -10.66 -3.23 -13.91
C THR A 7 -10.81 -1.87 -13.23
N LEU A 8 -9.89 -0.93 -13.47
CA LEU A 8 -9.99 0.43 -12.91
C LEU A 8 -11.28 1.13 -13.36
N PHE A 9 -11.65 1.00 -14.61
CA PHE A 9 -12.89 1.57 -15.15
C PHE A 9 -14.12 0.96 -14.46
N VAL A 10 -14.19 -0.36 -14.35
CA VAL A 10 -15.31 -1.05 -13.67
C VAL A 10 -15.39 -0.65 -12.21
N VAL A 11 -14.26 -0.63 -11.50
CA VAL A 11 -14.18 -0.22 -10.08
C VAL A 11 -14.64 1.23 -9.91
N SER A 12 -14.26 2.13 -10.81
CA SER A 12 -14.70 3.53 -10.74
C SER A 12 -16.22 3.68 -10.87
N ILE A 13 -16.84 2.91 -11.78
CA ILE A 13 -18.31 2.87 -11.91
C ILE A 13 -18.97 2.35 -10.63
N VAL A 14 -18.44 1.25 -10.08
CA VAL A 14 -19.00 0.64 -8.87
C VAL A 14 -18.92 1.63 -7.69
N ILE A 15 -17.77 2.26 -7.47
CA ILE A 15 -17.59 3.23 -6.39
C ILE A 15 -18.49 4.44 -6.58
N PHE A 16 -18.54 5.02 -7.80
CA PHE A 16 -19.41 6.15 -8.09
C PHE A 16 -20.89 5.81 -7.84
N SER A 17 -21.34 4.66 -8.34
CA SER A 17 -22.71 4.19 -8.15
C SER A 17 -23.03 3.94 -6.67
N ALA A 18 -22.10 3.34 -5.92
CA ALA A 18 -22.28 3.12 -4.50
C ALA A 18 -22.46 4.42 -3.72
N ILE A 19 -21.68 5.46 -4.05
CA ILE A 19 -21.79 6.79 -3.44
C ILE A 19 -23.13 7.44 -3.79
N GLU A 20 -23.58 7.30 -5.05
CA GLU A 20 -24.85 7.86 -5.53
C GLU A 20 -26.06 7.21 -4.84
N PHE A 21 -25.99 5.91 -4.57
CA PHE A 21 -27.04 5.18 -3.86
C PHE A 21 -26.99 5.35 -2.32
N LEU A 22 -25.97 5.98 -1.76
CA LEU A 22 -25.96 6.27 -0.33
C LEU A 22 -27.12 7.20 0.01
N GLN A 23 -28.04 6.69 0.80
CA GLN A 23 -29.19 7.44 1.26
C GLN A 23 -28.75 8.54 2.24
N GLY A 24 -28.93 9.78 1.87
CA GLY A 24 -28.70 10.96 2.69
C GLY A 24 -28.52 12.20 1.83
N ASP A 25 -29.09 13.30 2.23
CA ASP A 25 -28.80 14.58 1.58
C ASP A 25 -27.42 15.06 2.04
N PHE A 26 -26.40 14.74 1.24
CA PHE A 26 -25.02 15.15 1.48
C PHE A 26 -24.93 16.67 1.74
N THR A 27 -25.77 17.44 1.05
CA THR A 27 -25.89 18.90 1.21
C THR A 27 -26.38 19.26 2.62
N GLN A 28 -27.36 18.52 3.12
CA GLN A 28 -27.88 18.68 4.47
C GLN A 28 -26.84 18.35 5.55
N ALA A 29 -26.06 17.27 5.32
CA ALA A 29 -25.00 16.86 6.23
C ALA A 29 -23.87 17.89 6.33
N ILE A 30 -23.54 18.58 5.23
CA ILE A 30 -22.51 19.62 5.21
C ILE A 30 -23.01 20.93 5.82
N LEU A 31 -24.21 21.36 5.47
CA LEU A 31 -24.79 22.64 5.93
C LEU A 31 -25.24 22.57 7.40
N GLY A 32 -25.53 21.36 7.92
CA GLY A 32 -25.91 21.17 9.31
C GLY A 32 -27.10 22.11 9.71
N GLN A 33 -26.88 22.96 10.69
CA GLN A 33 -27.90 23.91 11.19
C GLN A 33 -28.22 25.04 10.21
N LEU A 34 -27.40 25.26 9.17
CA LEU A 34 -27.65 26.27 8.12
C LEU A 34 -28.48 25.73 6.94
N ALA A 35 -28.94 24.50 7.02
CA ALA A 35 -29.70 23.81 5.98
C ALA A 35 -31.13 24.35 5.89
N THR A 36 -31.30 25.48 5.18
CA THR A 36 -32.63 25.94 4.73
C THR A 36 -32.89 25.40 3.31
N PRO A 37 -34.17 25.28 2.89
CA PRO A 37 -34.50 24.85 1.52
C PRO A 37 -33.77 25.65 0.44
N GLU A 38 -33.59 26.93 0.64
CA GLU A 38 -32.92 27.86 -0.28
C GLU A 38 -31.41 27.63 -0.32
N THR A 39 -30.78 27.50 0.86
CA THR A 39 -29.34 27.21 0.94
C THR A 39 -29.01 25.83 0.38
N ILE A 40 -29.84 24.83 0.60
CA ILE A 40 -29.69 23.49 0.03
C ILE A 40 -29.77 23.55 -1.50
N ALA A 41 -30.76 24.26 -2.07
CA ALA A 41 -30.92 24.36 -3.52
C ALA A 41 -29.77 25.11 -4.17
N ALA A 42 -29.28 26.21 -3.58
CA ALA A 42 -28.13 26.96 -4.05
C ALA A 42 -26.86 26.11 -4.01
N PHE A 43 -26.62 25.38 -2.92
CA PHE A 43 -25.45 24.55 -2.72
C PHE A 43 -25.44 23.31 -3.63
N ARG A 44 -26.61 22.70 -3.88
CA ARG A 44 -26.75 21.62 -4.87
C ARG A 44 -26.36 22.07 -6.27
N LYS A 45 -26.80 23.27 -6.67
CA LYS A 45 -26.46 23.85 -7.97
C LYS A 45 -24.97 24.18 -8.07
N GLU A 46 -24.37 24.72 -7.02
CA GLU A 46 -22.93 25.02 -6.97
C GLU A 46 -22.07 23.76 -7.08
N LEU A 47 -22.52 22.65 -6.49
CA LEU A 47 -21.85 21.35 -6.53
C LEU A 47 -22.18 20.55 -7.80
N GLY A 48 -23.07 21.05 -8.68
CA GLY A 48 -23.52 20.33 -9.87
C GLY A 48 -24.34 19.07 -9.56
N LEU A 49 -24.89 18.97 -8.33
CA LEU A 49 -25.69 17.81 -7.91
C LEU A 49 -27.12 17.84 -8.52
N ASP A 50 -27.48 18.89 -9.22
CA ASP A 50 -28.69 19.04 -10.04
C ASP A 50 -28.60 18.30 -11.38
N GLN A 51 -27.36 17.96 -11.81
CA GLN A 51 -27.12 17.22 -13.04
C GLN A 51 -27.38 15.71 -12.85
N SER A 52 -27.67 15.01 -13.97
CA SER A 52 -27.81 13.55 -13.94
C SER A 52 -26.52 12.88 -13.43
N ALA A 53 -26.65 11.76 -12.71
CA ALA A 53 -25.51 10.98 -12.23
C ALA A 53 -24.56 10.60 -13.37
N PHE A 54 -25.11 10.24 -14.54
CA PHE A 54 -24.32 9.90 -15.72
C PHE A 54 -23.49 11.10 -16.21
N THR A 55 -24.06 12.28 -16.29
CA THR A 55 -23.35 13.50 -16.72
C THR A 55 -22.22 13.84 -15.74
N ARG A 56 -22.47 13.74 -14.44
CA ARG A 56 -21.46 13.96 -13.41
C ARG A 56 -20.30 12.97 -13.49
N TYR A 57 -20.61 11.70 -13.74
CA TYR A 57 -19.61 10.66 -13.94
C TYR A 57 -18.71 10.93 -15.15
N ILE A 58 -19.30 11.26 -16.30
CA ILE A 58 -18.53 11.52 -17.53
C ILE A 58 -17.66 12.77 -17.36
N ASN A 59 -18.19 13.84 -16.77
CA ASN A 59 -17.42 15.05 -16.49
C ASN A 59 -16.24 14.77 -15.54
N TRP A 60 -16.47 13.98 -14.49
CA TRP A 60 -15.42 13.59 -13.55
C TRP A 60 -14.33 12.74 -14.22
N ILE A 61 -14.69 11.72 -14.99
CA ILE A 61 -13.70 10.91 -15.73
C ILE A 61 -12.93 11.78 -16.73
N GLY A 62 -13.60 12.69 -17.42
CA GLY A 62 -12.96 13.64 -18.33
C GLY A 62 -11.93 14.53 -17.63
N GLY A 63 -12.25 15.00 -16.43
CA GLY A 63 -11.32 15.75 -15.57
C GLY A 63 -10.12 14.90 -15.13
N VAL A 64 -10.38 13.69 -14.63
CA VAL A 64 -9.33 12.74 -14.18
C VAL A 64 -8.33 12.45 -15.30
N LEU A 65 -8.79 12.28 -16.55
CA LEU A 65 -7.89 12.06 -17.70
C LEU A 65 -7.02 13.28 -18.03
N GLN A 66 -7.40 14.47 -17.56
CA GLN A 66 -6.64 15.72 -17.71
C GLN A 66 -5.84 16.08 -16.44
N GLY A 67 -5.88 15.22 -15.41
CA GLY A 67 -5.21 15.45 -14.12
C GLY A 67 -6.02 16.30 -13.14
N ASP A 68 -7.28 16.64 -13.47
CA ASP A 68 -8.21 17.30 -12.56
C ASP A 68 -9.04 16.25 -11.82
N PHE A 69 -8.73 16.06 -10.53
CA PHE A 69 -9.47 15.15 -9.63
C PHE A 69 -10.67 15.82 -8.96
N GLY A 70 -10.92 17.07 -9.27
CA GLY A 70 -11.99 17.88 -8.68
C GLY A 70 -11.62 18.41 -7.29
N SER A 71 -12.62 18.96 -6.62
CA SER A 71 -12.48 19.58 -5.31
C SER A 71 -13.17 18.78 -4.22
N SER A 72 -12.51 18.69 -3.05
CA SER A 72 -13.06 18.03 -1.87
C SER A 72 -14.18 18.85 -1.26
N PHE A 73 -15.26 18.18 -0.87
CA PHE A 73 -16.35 18.80 -0.12
C PHE A 73 -16.04 18.95 1.37
N SER A 74 -14.99 18.31 1.87
CA SER A 74 -14.60 18.45 3.28
C SER A 74 -14.11 19.87 3.57
N GLY A 75 -14.68 20.50 4.60
CA GLY A 75 -14.34 21.88 5.01
C GLY A 75 -15.22 22.97 4.41
N ARG A 76 -16.11 22.69 3.44
CA ARG A 76 -17.04 23.68 2.90
C ARG A 76 -18.13 24.13 3.90
N GLY A 77 -18.45 23.31 4.89
CA GLY A 77 -19.42 23.64 5.94
C GLY A 77 -18.85 24.39 7.15
N GLN A 78 -17.54 24.60 7.22
CA GLN A 78 -16.94 25.38 8.29
C GLN A 78 -17.03 26.86 7.95
N LEU A 79 -17.92 27.60 8.67
CA LEU A 79 -17.90 29.05 8.68
C LEU A 79 -16.53 29.50 9.22
N THR A 80 -15.71 30.08 8.35
CA THR A 80 -14.50 30.78 8.82
C THR A 80 -14.98 31.92 9.73
N SER A 81 -14.72 31.78 11.01
CA SER A 81 -15.04 32.78 12.04
C SER A 81 -14.43 34.12 11.62
N GLY A 82 -15.26 35.03 11.10
CA GLY A 82 -14.86 36.41 10.80
C GLY A 82 -15.20 36.96 9.43
N THR A 83 -15.48 36.17 8.39
CA THR A 83 -15.71 36.74 7.03
C THR A 83 -16.94 36.22 6.31
N GLY A 84 -17.81 35.43 6.96
CA GLY A 84 -19.11 35.00 6.37
C GLY A 84 -19.00 34.18 5.07
N GLY A 85 -17.80 33.69 4.70
CA GLY A 85 -17.56 32.92 3.51
C GLY A 85 -17.60 31.41 3.79
N VAL A 86 -18.22 30.66 2.89
CA VAL A 86 -18.13 29.21 2.83
C VAL A 86 -16.64 28.85 2.66
N GLY A 87 -16.13 27.96 3.51
CA GLY A 87 -14.71 27.54 3.48
C GLY A 87 -14.28 27.14 2.08
N ARG A 88 -13.07 27.57 1.68
CA ARG A 88 -12.50 27.31 0.36
C ARG A 88 -12.39 25.80 0.13
N SER A 89 -12.98 25.31 -0.96
CA SER A 89 -12.78 23.91 -1.38
C SER A 89 -11.30 23.66 -1.65
N ARG A 90 -10.77 22.56 -1.11
CA ARG A 90 -9.39 22.13 -1.41
C ARG A 90 -9.41 21.23 -2.63
N GLU A 91 -8.48 21.41 -3.53
CA GLU A 91 -8.32 20.48 -4.64
C GLU A 91 -7.95 19.10 -4.11
N VAL A 92 -8.53 18.07 -4.71
CA VAL A 92 -8.25 16.68 -4.32
C VAL A 92 -6.78 16.34 -4.58
N ALA A 93 -6.19 16.89 -5.64
CA ALA A 93 -4.77 16.76 -5.96
C ALA A 93 -3.87 17.23 -4.80
N ASP A 94 -4.16 18.41 -4.21
CA ASP A 94 -3.39 18.96 -3.09
C ASP A 94 -3.52 18.13 -1.80
N LEU A 95 -4.62 17.40 -1.66
CA LEU A 95 -4.83 16.50 -0.53
C LEU A 95 -4.11 15.17 -0.71
N ILE A 96 -4.01 14.67 -1.95
CA ILE A 96 -3.42 13.36 -2.26
C ILE A 96 -1.90 13.46 -2.38
N ALA A 97 -1.38 14.49 -3.04
CA ALA A 97 0.04 14.57 -3.38
C ALA A 97 1.00 14.38 -2.18
N PRO A 98 0.83 15.09 -1.04
CA PRO A 98 1.73 14.90 0.12
C PRO A 98 1.60 13.48 0.72
N ARG A 99 0.37 12.96 0.77
CA ARG A 99 0.11 11.61 1.30
C ARG A 99 0.69 10.53 0.41
N LEU A 100 0.53 10.66 -0.89
CA LEU A 100 1.09 9.73 -1.87
C LEU A 100 2.62 9.70 -1.78
N TRP A 101 3.26 10.88 -1.65
CA TRP A 101 4.70 10.96 -1.47
C TRP A 101 5.18 10.23 -0.21
N ASN A 102 4.52 10.45 0.92
CA ASN A 102 4.85 9.76 2.17
C ASN A 102 4.62 8.23 2.06
N THR A 103 3.54 7.82 1.40
CA THR A 103 3.26 6.40 1.12
C THR A 103 4.36 5.77 0.27
N LEU A 104 4.74 6.42 -0.83
CA LEU A 104 5.80 5.93 -1.72
C LEU A 104 7.17 5.91 -1.04
N PHE A 105 7.47 6.91 -0.22
CA PHE A 105 8.69 6.95 0.58
C PHE A 105 8.76 5.77 1.56
N LEU A 106 7.72 5.55 2.35
CA LEU A 106 7.68 4.46 3.33
C LEU A 106 7.68 3.09 2.63
N ALA A 107 6.92 2.92 1.57
CA ALA A 107 6.91 1.69 0.76
C ALA A 107 8.29 1.43 0.13
N GLY A 108 8.95 2.46 -0.41
CA GLY A 108 10.29 2.37 -0.97
C GLY A 108 11.35 2.00 0.06
N LEU A 109 11.31 2.65 1.24
CA LEU A 109 12.20 2.33 2.36
C LEU A 109 12.02 0.88 2.83
N THR A 110 10.78 0.46 3.01
CA THR A 110 10.44 -0.92 3.38
C THR A 110 10.91 -1.91 2.31
N ALA A 111 10.64 -1.65 1.05
CA ALA A 111 11.03 -2.51 -0.06
C ALA A 111 12.56 -2.66 -0.16
N LEU A 112 13.30 -1.59 0.06
CA LEU A 112 14.77 -1.59 0.03
C LEU A 112 15.38 -2.57 1.06
N ILE A 113 14.70 -2.78 2.18
CA ILE A 113 15.13 -3.70 3.24
C ILE A 113 14.48 -5.08 3.05
N ALA A 114 13.17 -5.11 2.87
CA ALA A 114 12.39 -6.35 2.86
C ALA A 114 12.69 -7.22 1.64
N VAL A 115 12.86 -6.64 0.45
CA VAL A 115 13.10 -7.41 -0.78
C VAL A 115 14.42 -8.19 -0.71
N PRO A 116 15.58 -7.57 -0.48
CA PRO A 116 16.84 -8.32 -0.40
C PRO A 116 16.82 -9.37 0.72
N LEU A 117 16.31 -9.01 1.88
CA LEU A 117 16.32 -9.91 3.04
C LEU A 117 15.38 -11.11 2.85
N SER A 118 14.21 -10.90 2.30
CA SER A 118 13.27 -11.99 2.01
C SER A 118 13.75 -12.91 0.90
N LEU A 119 14.40 -12.38 -0.13
CA LEU A 119 15.04 -13.19 -1.18
C LEU A 119 16.19 -14.02 -0.59
N PHE A 120 17.05 -13.41 0.20
CA PHE A 120 18.14 -14.11 0.86
C PHE A 120 17.63 -15.25 1.75
N LEU A 121 16.68 -14.96 2.64
CA LEU A 121 16.09 -15.98 3.52
C LEU A 121 15.33 -17.05 2.75
N GLY A 122 14.58 -16.69 1.72
CA GLY A 122 13.78 -17.62 0.91
C GLY A 122 14.67 -18.57 0.10
N ILE A 123 15.70 -18.05 -0.56
CA ILE A 123 16.64 -18.84 -1.34
C ILE A 123 17.44 -19.76 -0.43
N THR A 124 18.05 -19.23 0.63
CA THR A 124 18.87 -20.04 1.55
C THR A 124 18.05 -21.11 2.28
N SER A 125 16.84 -20.78 2.69
CA SER A 125 15.90 -21.75 3.30
C SER A 125 15.52 -22.87 2.32
N ALA A 126 15.35 -22.57 1.03
CA ALA A 126 15.11 -23.58 0.00
C ALA A 126 16.33 -24.48 -0.24
N LEU A 127 17.54 -23.91 -0.26
CA LEU A 127 18.79 -24.63 -0.46
C LEU A 127 19.12 -25.57 0.70
N TYR A 128 18.85 -25.12 1.93
CA TYR A 128 19.06 -25.91 3.15
C TYR A 128 17.74 -26.53 3.65
N ARG A 129 16.89 -26.97 2.72
CA ARG A 129 15.58 -27.56 3.01
C ARG A 129 15.68 -28.68 4.06
N ASN A 130 14.72 -28.69 4.99
CA ASN A 130 14.61 -29.63 6.12
C ASN A 130 15.70 -29.51 7.20
N SER A 131 16.64 -28.55 7.09
CA SER A 131 17.58 -28.24 8.16
C SER A 131 16.91 -27.54 9.34
N LEU A 132 17.61 -27.41 10.47
CA LEU A 132 17.17 -26.61 11.60
C LEU A 132 17.00 -25.15 11.21
N TYR A 133 17.91 -24.60 10.36
CA TYR A 133 17.80 -23.27 9.81
C TYR A 133 16.47 -23.05 9.06
N ASP A 134 16.16 -23.95 8.11
CA ASP A 134 14.92 -23.88 7.35
C ASP A 134 13.68 -23.94 8.25
N ARG A 135 13.70 -24.83 9.24
CA ARG A 135 12.59 -24.95 10.21
C ARG A 135 12.41 -23.67 11.03
N THR A 136 13.51 -23.12 11.55
CA THR A 136 13.46 -21.89 12.36
C THR A 136 12.94 -20.72 11.53
N VAL A 137 13.48 -20.49 10.34
CA VAL A 137 13.05 -19.42 9.43
C VAL A 137 11.56 -19.56 9.09
N ASN A 138 11.08 -20.79 8.79
CA ASN A 138 9.68 -21.02 8.49
C ASN A 138 8.76 -20.83 9.71
N VAL A 139 9.15 -21.32 10.88
CA VAL A 139 8.35 -21.16 12.12
C VAL A 139 8.26 -19.67 12.47
N THR A 140 9.36 -18.94 12.45
CA THR A 140 9.36 -17.49 12.70
C THR A 140 8.43 -16.76 11.73
N SER A 141 8.53 -17.05 10.42
CA SER A 141 7.65 -16.45 9.41
C SER A 141 6.18 -16.77 9.64
N LEU A 142 5.86 -18.02 9.97
CA LEU A 142 4.49 -18.42 10.28
C LEU A 142 3.95 -17.70 11.51
N THR A 143 4.76 -17.57 12.55
CA THR A 143 4.41 -16.81 13.76
C THR A 143 4.11 -15.35 13.41
N THR A 144 4.98 -14.71 12.62
CA THR A 144 4.79 -13.31 12.22
C THR A 144 3.50 -13.11 11.42
N ILE A 145 3.19 -13.98 10.46
CA ILE A 145 1.95 -13.89 9.65
C ILE A 145 0.70 -14.15 10.47
N SER A 146 0.81 -14.88 11.57
CA SER A 146 -0.34 -15.19 12.44
C SER A 146 -0.85 -13.97 13.22
N PHE A 147 -0.05 -12.93 13.33
CA PHE A 147 -0.44 -11.69 13.98
C PHE A 147 -0.94 -10.66 12.95
N PRO A 148 -2.03 -9.93 13.24
CA PRO A 148 -2.43 -8.79 12.45
C PRO A 148 -1.33 -7.70 12.41
N GLU A 149 -1.19 -7.00 11.30
CA GLU A 149 -0.14 -5.97 11.11
C GLU A 149 -0.14 -4.90 12.22
N PHE A 150 -1.32 -4.39 12.56
CA PHE A 150 -1.46 -3.40 13.63
C PHE A 150 -0.98 -3.93 15.00
N PHE A 151 -1.14 -5.23 15.25
CA PHE A 151 -0.67 -5.84 16.49
C PHE A 151 0.85 -5.90 16.55
N VAL A 152 1.51 -6.21 15.42
CA VAL A 152 2.98 -6.15 15.30
C VAL A 152 3.45 -4.71 15.52
N ALA A 153 2.75 -3.71 14.95
CA ALA A 153 3.04 -2.30 15.17
C ALA A 153 2.97 -1.92 16.66
N TYR A 154 1.91 -2.31 17.37
CA TYR A 154 1.78 -2.05 18.82
C TYR A 154 2.89 -2.69 19.66
N ILE A 155 3.29 -3.92 19.32
CA ILE A 155 4.42 -4.58 20.01
C ILE A 155 5.72 -3.79 19.80
N LEU A 156 5.99 -3.35 18.58
CA LEU A 156 7.20 -2.57 18.27
C LEU A 156 7.17 -1.19 18.95
N ILE A 157 6.02 -0.52 18.97
CA ILE A 157 5.83 0.74 19.72
C ILE A 157 6.05 0.52 21.21
N LEU A 158 5.51 -0.55 21.79
CA LEU A 158 5.71 -0.88 23.19
C LEU A 158 7.20 -1.09 23.51
N ILE A 159 7.90 -1.86 22.68
CA ILE A 159 9.31 -2.19 22.91
C ILE A 159 10.21 -0.96 22.67
N PHE A 160 10.15 -0.36 21.49
CA PHE A 160 11.10 0.66 21.05
C PHE A 160 10.65 2.11 21.31
N GLY A 161 9.37 2.30 21.58
CA GLY A 161 8.82 3.62 21.89
C GLY A 161 8.58 3.85 23.39
N SER A 162 8.25 2.77 24.16
CA SER A 162 7.87 2.90 25.57
C SER A 162 8.87 2.25 26.51
N LEU A 163 9.20 0.97 26.34
CA LEU A 163 10.11 0.25 27.25
C LEU A 163 11.57 0.65 27.03
N TRP A 164 12.00 0.74 25.78
CA TRP A 164 13.30 1.24 25.36
C TRP A 164 13.08 2.41 24.40
N PRO A 165 12.89 3.64 24.87
CA PRO A 165 12.49 4.78 24.06
C PRO A 165 13.61 5.25 23.13
N VAL A 166 13.94 4.44 22.13
CA VAL A 166 14.98 4.68 21.13
C VAL A 166 14.42 5.11 19.78
N LEU A 167 13.10 4.95 19.54
CA LEU A 167 12.46 5.34 18.30
C LEU A 167 11.18 6.14 18.57
N PRO A 168 10.85 7.13 17.73
CA PRO A 168 9.63 7.92 17.89
C PRO A 168 8.40 7.08 17.60
N THR A 169 7.38 7.24 18.42
CA THR A 169 6.09 6.52 18.29
C THR A 169 5.16 7.13 17.24
N LEU A 170 5.41 8.36 16.84
CA LEU A 170 4.62 9.08 15.84
C LEU A 170 5.48 9.44 14.63
N ALA A 171 5.09 8.95 13.47
CA ALA A 171 5.73 9.25 12.19
C ALA A 171 5.13 10.53 11.56
N ASN A 172 5.10 11.64 12.31
CA ASN A 172 4.62 12.91 11.76
C ASN A 172 5.69 13.54 10.86
N VAL A 173 5.58 13.35 9.55
CA VAL A 173 6.49 13.85 8.52
C VAL A 173 5.72 14.70 7.52
N ASP A 174 6.31 15.83 7.14
CA ASP A 174 5.81 16.76 6.14
C ASP A 174 6.89 17.07 5.09
N ASP A 175 6.56 17.96 4.13
CA ASP A 175 7.45 18.29 3.03
C ASP A 175 8.71 19.07 3.48
N THR A 176 8.67 19.67 4.67
CA THR A 176 9.78 20.42 5.26
C THR A 176 10.71 19.56 6.11
N THR A 177 10.31 18.32 6.42
CA THR A 177 11.07 17.42 7.29
C THR A 177 12.37 16.99 6.62
N PRO A 178 13.56 17.23 7.23
CA PRO A 178 14.85 16.80 6.70
C PRO A 178 14.90 15.29 6.49
N PHE A 179 15.64 14.85 5.46
CA PHE A 179 15.69 13.43 5.07
C PHE A 179 16.13 12.51 6.22
N SER A 180 17.12 12.89 7.02
CA SER A 180 17.58 12.12 8.18
C SER A 180 16.51 11.95 9.25
N GLU A 181 15.77 13.02 9.52
CA GLU A 181 14.67 13.02 10.47
C GLU A 181 13.48 12.23 9.95
N ARG A 182 13.18 12.31 8.62
CA ARG A 182 12.17 11.51 7.96
C ARG A 182 12.48 10.01 8.09
N LEU A 183 13.73 9.59 7.85
CA LEU A 183 14.16 8.21 8.07
C LEU A 183 13.95 7.76 9.51
N TRP A 184 14.34 8.59 10.46
CA TRP A 184 14.23 8.30 11.88
C TRP A 184 12.77 8.14 12.32
N ARG A 185 11.91 9.08 11.93
CA ARG A 185 10.47 9.04 12.26
C ARG A 185 9.73 7.89 11.56
N SER A 186 10.19 7.48 10.38
CA SER A 186 9.61 6.35 9.63
C SER A 186 10.15 4.98 10.06
N ALA A 187 11.07 4.91 11.02
CA ALA A 187 11.74 3.66 11.39
C ALA A 187 10.76 2.60 11.93
N LEU A 188 9.87 2.94 12.88
CA LEU A 188 8.90 2.00 13.44
C LEU A 188 7.89 1.48 12.39
N PRO A 189 7.21 2.34 11.60
CA PRO A 189 6.36 1.88 10.52
C PRO A 189 7.10 1.02 9.49
N ALA A 190 8.32 1.42 9.10
CA ALA A 190 9.11 0.65 8.16
C ALA A 190 9.50 -0.73 8.71
N MET A 191 9.85 -0.83 10.00
CA MET A 191 10.12 -2.11 10.67
C MET A 191 8.89 -3.02 10.69
N THR A 192 7.73 -2.46 11.01
CA THR A 192 6.45 -3.20 11.03
C THR A 192 6.16 -3.81 9.65
N LEU A 193 6.13 -2.99 8.63
CA LEU A 193 5.88 -3.43 7.25
C LEU A 193 6.95 -4.41 6.76
N THR A 194 8.22 -4.19 7.12
CA THR A 194 9.33 -5.06 6.77
C THR A 194 9.13 -6.47 7.33
N LEU A 195 8.78 -6.61 8.60
CA LEU A 195 8.55 -7.90 9.23
C LEU A 195 7.41 -8.69 8.55
N VAL A 196 6.30 -8.01 8.26
CA VAL A 196 5.15 -8.63 7.59
C VAL A 196 5.50 -9.08 6.18
N ILE A 197 6.13 -8.20 5.39
CA ILE A 197 6.49 -8.48 3.99
C ILE A 197 7.54 -9.59 3.90
N ILE A 198 8.56 -9.58 4.75
CA ILE A 198 9.59 -10.63 4.76
C ILE A 198 8.93 -11.99 4.97
N ALA A 199 8.01 -12.09 5.92
CA ALA A 199 7.36 -13.35 6.24
C ALA A 199 6.57 -13.93 5.05
N HIS A 200 5.85 -13.10 4.30
CA HIS A 200 5.12 -13.52 3.10
C HIS A 200 6.06 -13.82 1.93
N MET A 201 6.91 -12.87 1.60
CA MET A 201 7.74 -12.92 0.40
C MET A 201 8.80 -14.03 0.47
N MET A 202 9.42 -14.24 1.63
CA MET A 202 10.36 -15.32 1.87
C MET A 202 9.73 -16.69 1.59
N ARG A 203 8.52 -16.94 2.08
CA ARG A 203 7.83 -18.22 1.87
C ARG A 203 7.48 -18.46 0.42
N MET A 204 6.99 -17.43 -0.30
CA MET A 204 6.69 -17.54 -1.72
C MET A 204 7.96 -17.78 -2.53
N THR A 205 9.04 -17.07 -2.23
CA THR A 205 10.36 -17.25 -2.87
C THR A 205 10.89 -18.66 -2.61
N ARG A 206 10.83 -19.13 -1.34
CA ARG A 206 11.23 -20.49 -0.98
C ARG A 206 10.46 -21.54 -1.78
N ALA A 207 9.13 -21.40 -1.87
CA ALA A 207 8.30 -22.34 -2.62
C ALA A 207 8.66 -22.34 -4.12
N ALA A 208 8.87 -21.17 -4.71
CA ALA A 208 9.28 -21.03 -6.11
C ALA A 208 10.62 -21.73 -6.38
N ILE A 209 11.61 -21.53 -5.53
CA ILE A 209 12.92 -22.17 -5.66
C ILE A 209 12.83 -23.70 -5.48
N ILE A 210 12.08 -24.20 -4.50
CA ILE A 210 11.89 -25.64 -4.29
C ILE A 210 11.25 -26.30 -5.52
N ASN A 211 10.19 -25.70 -6.05
CA ASN A 211 9.50 -26.20 -7.25
C ASN A 211 10.45 -26.23 -8.46
N LEU A 212 11.27 -25.20 -8.61
CA LEU A 212 12.25 -25.14 -9.69
C LEU A 212 13.32 -26.20 -9.56
N LEU A 213 13.87 -26.40 -8.35
CA LEU A 213 14.89 -27.42 -8.10
C LEU A 213 14.37 -28.86 -8.32
N ALA A 214 13.07 -29.08 -8.27
CA ALA A 214 12.44 -30.36 -8.57
C ALA A 214 12.19 -30.58 -10.09
N SER A 215 12.51 -29.60 -10.94
CA SER A 215 12.23 -29.68 -12.38
C SER A 215 13.16 -30.66 -13.11
N PRO A 216 12.70 -31.31 -14.21
CA PRO A 216 13.50 -32.30 -14.94
C PRO A 216 14.83 -31.77 -15.50
N TYR A 217 14.85 -30.48 -15.93
CA TYR A 217 16.07 -29.90 -16.50
C TYR A 217 17.17 -29.70 -15.42
N ILE A 218 16.79 -29.44 -14.18
CA ILE A 218 17.74 -29.38 -13.04
C ILE A 218 18.27 -30.77 -12.73
N GLN A 219 17.39 -31.80 -12.77
CA GLN A 219 17.82 -33.17 -12.59
C GLN A 219 18.82 -33.58 -13.67
N MET A 220 18.60 -33.20 -14.92
CA MET A 220 19.55 -33.44 -16.02
C MET A 220 20.88 -32.74 -15.80
N ALA A 221 20.89 -31.50 -15.32
CA ALA A 221 22.15 -30.81 -14.98
C ALA A 221 22.93 -31.53 -13.87
N VAL A 222 22.25 -32.04 -12.84
CA VAL A 222 22.87 -32.86 -11.78
C VAL A 222 23.44 -34.17 -12.35
N LEU A 223 22.69 -34.89 -13.19
CA LEU A 223 23.13 -36.11 -13.84
C LEU A 223 24.31 -35.90 -14.81
N SER A 224 24.43 -34.71 -15.38
CA SER A 224 25.58 -34.31 -16.22
C SER A 224 26.82 -33.94 -15.41
N GLY A 225 26.79 -34.10 -14.08
CA GLY A 225 27.94 -33.86 -13.21
C GLY A 225 28.14 -32.40 -12.76
N ALA A 226 27.15 -31.52 -12.98
CA ALA A 226 27.24 -30.16 -12.50
C ALA A 226 27.29 -30.09 -10.96
N SER A 227 28.18 -29.29 -10.41
CA SER A 227 28.27 -29.08 -8.97
C SER A 227 26.98 -28.39 -8.42
N ARG A 228 26.72 -28.59 -7.13
CA ARG A 228 25.52 -27.99 -6.48
C ARG A 228 25.46 -26.47 -6.64
N SER A 229 26.59 -25.79 -6.52
CA SER A 229 26.67 -24.33 -6.72
C SER A 229 26.40 -23.94 -8.18
N GLU A 230 26.91 -24.73 -9.13
CA GLU A 230 26.67 -24.49 -10.55
C GLU A 230 25.20 -24.68 -10.94
N VAL A 231 24.57 -25.74 -10.44
CA VAL A 231 23.13 -25.97 -10.61
C VAL A 231 22.31 -24.78 -10.09
N ILE A 232 22.67 -24.23 -8.92
CA ILE A 232 21.99 -23.12 -8.33
C ILE A 232 22.18 -21.84 -9.15
N VAL A 233 23.42 -21.45 -9.38
CA VAL A 233 23.77 -20.14 -9.97
C VAL A 233 23.50 -20.09 -11.47
N LYS A 234 23.84 -21.16 -12.21
CA LYS A 234 23.68 -21.16 -13.67
C LYS A 234 22.35 -21.68 -14.17
N HIS A 235 21.66 -22.53 -13.42
CA HIS A 235 20.46 -23.19 -13.88
C HIS A 235 19.21 -22.78 -13.08
N ALA A 236 19.26 -22.75 -11.75
CA ALA A 236 18.09 -22.47 -10.93
C ALA A 236 17.77 -20.97 -10.85
N LEU A 237 18.71 -20.13 -10.42
CA LEU A 237 18.47 -18.70 -10.20
C LEU A 237 18.01 -17.94 -11.46
N PRO A 238 18.63 -18.12 -12.66
CA PRO A 238 18.17 -17.42 -13.86
C PRO A 238 16.72 -17.75 -14.23
N ASN A 239 16.31 -19.00 -14.00
CA ASN A 239 14.92 -19.43 -14.28
C ASN A 239 13.94 -19.09 -13.14
N ALA A 240 14.44 -18.78 -11.95
CA ALA A 240 13.65 -18.33 -10.82
C ALA A 240 13.22 -16.86 -10.93
N TRP A 241 13.86 -16.06 -11.80
CA TRP A 241 13.59 -14.63 -11.89
C TRP A 241 12.12 -14.30 -12.22
N ALA A 242 11.48 -15.03 -13.12
CA ALA A 242 10.10 -14.77 -13.49
C ALA A 242 9.11 -14.95 -12.29
N PRO A 243 9.11 -16.11 -11.58
CA PRO A 243 8.29 -16.24 -10.39
C PRO A 243 8.70 -15.28 -9.26
N ILE A 244 9.99 -15.01 -9.06
CA ILE A 244 10.47 -14.06 -8.04
C ILE A 244 10.01 -12.64 -8.36
N ALA A 245 10.14 -12.18 -9.61
CA ALA A 245 9.66 -10.86 -10.02
C ALA A 245 8.14 -10.70 -9.79
N THR A 246 7.36 -11.76 -10.03
CA THR A 246 5.92 -11.76 -9.74
C THR A 246 5.65 -11.62 -8.24
N VAL A 247 6.40 -12.33 -7.39
CA VAL A 247 6.31 -12.22 -5.92
C VAL A 247 6.68 -10.82 -5.46
N ILE A 248 7.75 -10.23 -6.00
CA ILE A 248 8.18 -8.86 -5.68
C ILE A 248 7.07 -7.87 -6.07
N ALA A 249 6.59 -7.92 -7.32
CA ALA A 249 5.58 -7.00 -7.82
C ALA A 249 4.28 -7.05 -6.99
N PHE A 250 3.82 -8.26 -6.64
CA PHE A 250 2.65 -8.45 -5.79
C PHE A 250 2.84 -7.84 -4.40
N ASN A 251 4.00 -8.08 -3.76
CA ASN A 251 4.28 -7.55 -2.43
C ASN A 251 4.52 -6.02 -2.44
N LEU A 252 5.08 -5.46 -3.52
CA LEU A 252 5.20 -4.00 -3.67
C LEU A 252 3.81 -3.34 -3.79
N ALA A 253 2.90 -3.94 -4.55
CA ALA A 253 1.51 -3.47 -4.61
C ALA A 253 0.83 -3.54 -3.23
N TYR A 254 1.05 -4.64 -2.50
CA TYR A 254 0.54 -4.80 -1.13
C TYR A 254 1.10 -3.75 -0.16
N LEU A 255 2.38 -3.38 -0.28
CA LEU A 255 3.01 -2.33 0.54
C LEU A 255 2.29 -0.99 0.44
N VAL A 256 1.91 -0.58 -0.79
CA VAL A 256 1.21 0.70 -1.00
C VAL A 256 -0.14 0.71 -0.26
N VAL A 257 -0.82 -0.43 -0.20
CA VAL A 257 -2.08 -0.57 0.56
C VAL A 257 -1.80 -0.66 2.07
N GLY A 258 -0.79 -1.43 2.48
CA GLY A 258 -0.44 -1.66 3.88
C GLY A 258 0.00 -0.41 4.64
N VAL A 259 0.61 0.56 3.96
CA VAL A 259 0.99 1.86 4.57
C VAL A 259 -0.21 2.58 5.21
N VAL A 260 -1.42 2.33 4.74
CA VAL A 260 -2.65 2.94 5.31
C VAL A 260 -3.00 2.35 6.68
N VAL A 261 -2.53 1.13 6.98
CA VAL A 261 -2.88 0.37 8.20
C VAL A 261 -1.88 0.63 9.33
N VAL A 262 -0.65 1.01 9.02
CA VAL A 262 0.49 1.22 9.93
C VAL A 262 0.77 2.69 10.14
#